data_1b3e0479a9ffd3244ef6ad77c363fa0f
#
_entry.id   1b3e0479a9ffd3244ef6ad77c363fa0f
#
_cell.length_a   1.000
_cell.length_b   1.000
_cell.length_c   1.000
_cell.angle_alpha   90.00
_cell.angle_beta   90.00
_cell.angle_gamma   90.00
#
_symmetry.space_group_name_H-M   'P 1'
#
loop_
_entity.id
_entity.type
_entity.pdbx_description
1 polymer ?
#
loop_
_entity_poly.entity_id
_entity_poly.type
_entity_poly.pdbx_seq_one_letter_code
_entity_poly.pdbx_strand_id
1 'polypeptide(L)'
;MSNSTKLANPMKVITGKDTRWSYANVWEDKSINGGTPKFSVSLIIPKTDTVTVQKIKAAIQAAYEEGQAKLKGNGRTVPPLTAIKTPLRDGDTERPDDPAYAGSYFINANSATAPGIVDADCNPILTRSEVYSGVYGRASINFYAFNSNGNKGIACGLNNLQKIRDGEPLGGKSSAASDFSTDADEDFLS
;
A
#
# COMPACT_ATOMS: atom_id res chain seq x y z
N MET A 1 -11.92 37.18 12.32
CA MET A 1 -11.15 36.39 11.34
C MET A 1 -11.03 34.96 11.85
N SER A 2 -11.82 34.08 11.33
CA SER A 2 -11.70 32.69 11.68
C SER A 2 -10.58 32.07 10.86
N ASN A 3 -9.43 31.85 11.47
CA ASN A 3 -8.49 30.89 10.98
C ASN A 3 -9.17 29.52 11.10
N SER A 4 -9.91 29.14 10.09
CA SER A 4 -10.31 27.75 9.96
C SER A 4 -9.03 26.98 9.60
N THR A 5 -8.27 26.61 10.61
CA THR A 5 -7.30 25.54 10.49
C THR A 5 -8.10 24.34 10.04
N LYS A 6 -7.98 24.01 8.76
CA LYS A 6 -8.56 22.78 8.20
C LYS A 6 -7.95 21.63 9.02
N LEU A 7 -8.74 21.09 9.95
CA LEU A 7 -8.30 19.99 10.79
C LEU A 7 -7.79 18.90 9.87
N ALA A 8 -6.55 18.46 10.08
CA ALA A 8 -5.97 17.36 9.32
C ALA A 8 -6.89 16.13 9.47
N ASN A 9 -7.17 15.44 8.36
CA ASN A 9 -7.94 14.21 8.39
C ASN A 9 -7.16 13.15 9.17
N PRO A 10 -7.62 12.72 10.36
CA PRO A 10 -6.88 11.77 11.20
C PRO A 10 -6.77 10.38 10.58
N MET A 11 -7.56 10.08 9.56
CA MET A 11 -7.56 8.80 8.88
C MET A 11 -6.68 8.80 7.63
N LYS A 12 -6.10 9.94 7.27
CA LYS A 12 -5.18 10.07 6.13
C LYS A 12 -3.74 9.99 6.60
N VAL A 13 -2.93 9.19 5.91
CA VAL A 13 -1.50 9.05 6.19
C VAL A 13 -0.70 9.24 4.91
N ILE A 14 0.43 9.94 5.03
CA ILE A 14 1.45 9.98 4.00
C ILE A 14 2.64 9.19 4.53
N THR A 15 3.01 8.13 3.81
CA THR A 15 4.09 7.24 4.24
C THR A 15 5.47 7.88 4.05
N GLY A 16 6.49 7.31 4.67
CA GLY A 16 7.86 7.80 4.57
C GLY A 16 8.54 7.47 3.24
N LYS A 17 9.72 8.03 3.05
CA LYS A 17 10.51 7.92 1.81
C LYS A 17 11.08 6.53 1.57
N ASP A 18 11.16 5.69 2.60
CA ASP A 18 11.67 4.32 2.50
C ASP A 18 10.57 3.29 2.27
N THR A 19 9.34 3.73 2.08
CA THR A 19 8.24 2.86 1.65
C THR A 19 8.53 2.35 0.25
N ARG A 20 8.37 1.03 0.04
CA ARG A 20 8.60 0.38 -1.24
C ARG A 20 7.29 -0.10 -1.83
N TRP A 21 7.12 0.06 -3.14
CA TRP A 21 5.92 -0.33 -3.84
C TRP A 21 6.09 -1.73 -4.44
N SER A 22 5.17 -2.63 -4.12
CA SER A 22 5.15 -3.99 -4.65
C SER A 22 3.77 -4.28 -5.23
N TYR A 23 3.69 -5.21 -6.16
CA TYR A 23 2.43 -5.51 -6.87
C TYR A 23 1.73 -4.24 -7.35
N ALA A 24 2.50 -3.38 -8.03
CA ALA A 24 2.05 -2.04 -8.43
C ALA A 24 1.14 -2.12 -9.67
N ASN A 25 -0.17 -2.18 -9.45
CA ASN A 25 -1.19 -2.13 -10.49
C ASN A 25 -1.79 -0.71 -10.50
N VAL A 26 -0.95 0.28 -10.86
CA VAL A 26 -1.27 1.71 -10.70
C VAL A 26 -1.48 2.42 -12.02
N TRP A 27 -1.09 1.81 -13.13
CA TRP A 27 -1.33 2.32 -14.47
C TRP A 27 -2.61 1.76 -15.09
N GLU A 28 -2.94 0.52 -14.75
CA GLU A 28 -4.14 -0.16 -15.20
C GLU A 28 -4.80 -0.85 -14.02
N ASP A 29 -6.11 -0.84 -14.00
CA ASP A 29 -6.86 -1.57 -12.99
C ASP A 29 -6.78 -3.07 -13.25
N LYS A 30 -6.94 -3.85 -12.21
CA LYS A 30 -6.87 -5.30 -12.27
C LYS A 30 -7.98 -5.91 -11.44
N SER A 31 -8.67 -6.87 -12.02
CA SER A 31 -9.63 -7.69 -11.29
C SER A 31 -8.91 -8.82 -10.55
N ILE A 32 -9.23 -8.98 -9.27
CA ILE A 32 -8.74 -10.07 -8.43
C ILE A 32 -9.91 -11.00 -8.16
N ASN A 33 -9.74 -12.29 -8.47
CA ASN A 33 -10.75 -13.33 -8.25
C ASN A 33 -12.13 -13.00 -8.87
N GLY A 34 -12.14 -12.39 -10.06
CA GLY A 34 -13.39 -12.07 -10.75
C GLY A 34 -14.16 -10.89 -10.17
N GLY A 35 -13.58 -10.17 -9.20
CA GLY A 35 -14.18 -8.98 -8.60
C GLY A 35 -14.09 -7.75 -9.49
N THR A 36 -14.61 -6.63 -9.00
CA THR A 36 -14.52 -5.33 -9.68
C THR A 36 -13.05 -4.94 -9.88
N PRO A 37 -12.61 -4.56 -11.10
CA PRO A 37 -11.24 -4.10 -11.32
C PRO A 37 -10.91 -2.88 -10.46
N LYS A 38 -9.71 -2.87 -9.88
CA LYS A 38 -9.21 -1.76 -9.05
C LYS A 38 -7.73 -1.52 -9.31
N PHE A 39 -7.32 -0.27 -9.13
CA PHE A 39 -5.91 0.09 -9.00
C PHE A 39 -5.46 -0.32 -7.61
N SER A 40 -4.26 -0.87 -7.48
CA SER A 40 -3.77 -1.38 -6.21
C SER A 40 -2.25 -1.35 -6.12
N VAL A 41 -1.76 -1.34 -4.89
CA VAL A 41 -0.33 -1.46 -4.60
C VAL A 41 -0.17 -2.06 -3.20
N SER A 42 0.85 -2.89 -3.03
CA SER A 42 1.30 -3.33 -1.71
C SER A 42 2.42 -2.40 -1.25
N LEU A 43 2.19 -1.71 -0.15
CA LEU A 43 3.15 -0.76 0.42
C LEU A 43 3.96 -1.47 1.49
N ILE A 44 5.26 -1.62 1.25
CA ILE A 44 6.19 -2.24 2.19
C ILE A 44 6.81 -1.13 3.03
N ILE A 45 6.59 -1.17 4.34
CA ILE A 45 6.99 -0.12 5.27
C ILE A 45 8.00 -0.71 6.25
N PRO A 46 9.27 -0.24 6.24
CA PRO A 46 10.25 -0.74 7.19
C PRO A 46 9.79 -0.56 8.64
N LYS A 47 9.97 -1.57 9.47
CA LYS A 47 9.64 -1.48 10.91
C LYS A 47 10.45 -0.39 11.61
N THR A 48 11.61 -0.03 11.06
CA THR A 48 12.46 1.05 11.54
C THR A 48 11.88 2.44 11.26
N ASP A 49 10.96 2.57 10.30
CA ASP A 49 10.21 3.82 10.08
C ASP A 49 9.06 3.91 11.09
N THR A 50 9.43 4.14 12.34
CA THR A 50 8.49 4.17 13.47
C THR A 50 7.47 5.29 13.34
N VAL A 51 7.83 6.40 12.72
CA VAL A 51 6.91 7.53 12.51
C VAL A 51 5.75 7.13 11.61
N THR A 52 6.03 6.52 10.46
CA THR A 52 5.00 6.04 9.55
C THR A 52 4.14 4.94 10.21
N VAL A 53 4.78 3.98 10.88
CA VAL A 53 4.06 2.89 11.56
C VAL A 53 3.09 3.44 12.60
N GLN A 54 3.52 4.40 13.41
CA GLN A 54 2.66 5.01 14.44
C GLN A 54 1.51 5.81 13.84
N LYS A 55 1.76 6.55 12.75
CA LYS A 55 0.71 7.27 12.04
C LYS A 55 -0.35 6.33 11.48
N ILE A 56 0.07 5.19 10.94
CA ILE A 56 -0.83 4.17 10.41
C ILE A 56 -1.69 3.58 11.53
N LYS A 57 -1.08 3.20 12.64
CA LYS A 57 -1.80 2.65 13.79
C LYS A 57 -2.81 3.66 14.35
N ALA A 58 -2.44 4.92 14.45
CA ALA A 58 -3.34 5.99 14.90
C ALA A 58 -4.50 6.21 13.92
N ALA A 59 -4.23 6.14 12.62
CA ALA A 59 -5.25 6.31 11.59
C ALA A 59 -6.24 5.13 11.56
N ILE A 60 -5.77 3.91 11.78
CA ILE A 60 -6.62 2.72 11.93
C ILE A 60 -7.54 2.88 13.14
N GLN A 61 -7.01 3.32 14.27
CA GLN A 61 -7.80 3.57 15.47
C GLN A 61 -8.86 4.65 15.23
N ALA A 62 -8.48 5.74 14.56
CA ALA A 62 -9.42 6.81 14.21
C ALA A 62 -10.55 6.32 13.29
N ALA A 63 -10.21 5.50 12.29
CA ALA A 63 -11.19 4.90 11.39
C ALA A 63 -12.13 3.95 12.12
N TYR A 64 -11.61 3.20 13.08
CA TYR A 64 -12.42 2.34 13.94
C TYR A 64 -13.42 3.16 14.77
N GLU A 65 -12.95 4.23 15.40
CA GLU A 65 -13.81 5.08 16.25
C GLU A 65 -14.89 5.78 15.44
N GLU A 66 -14.55 6.30 14.26
CA GLU A 66 -15.52 6.95 13.38
C GLU A 66 -16.53 5.95 12.79
N GLY A 67 -16.08 4.74 12.49
CA GLY A 67 -16.88 3.73 11.81
C GLY A 67 -17.69 2.81 12.73
N GLN A 68 -17.85 3.13 14.01
CA GLN A 68 -18.50 2.23 14.97
C GLN A 68 -19.93 1.85 14.58
N ALA A 69 -20.72 2.80 14.06
CA ALA A 69 -22.07 2.51 13.61
C ALA A 69 -22.10 1.48 12.47
N LYS A 70 -21.17 1.62 11.52
CA LYS A 70 -21.03 0.69 10.40
C LYS A 70 -20.56 -0.69 10.87
N LEU A 71 -19.61 -0.75 11.79
CA LEU A 71 -19.07 -1.99 12.35
C LEU A 71 -20.08 -2.71 13.23
N LYS A 72 -20.91 -1.96 13.93
CA LYS A 72 -22.03 -2.53 14.70
C LYS A 72 -23.06 -3.19 13.78
N GLY A 73 -23.39 -2.51 12.66
CA GLY A 73 -24.38 -3.01 11.70
C GLY A 73 -25.70 -3.36 12.40
N ASN A 74 -26.19 -4.57 12.17
CA ASN A 74 -27.40 -5.10 12.81
C ASN A 74 -27.11 -5.81 14.14
N GLY A 75 -25.87 -5.79 14.62
CA GLY A 75 -25.46 -6.40 15.87
C GLY A 75 -25.86 -5.57 17.09
N ARG A 76 -25.66 -6.16 18.28
CA ARG A 76 -25.95 -5.49 19.55
C ARG A 76 -24.80 -4.64 20.05
N THR A 77 -23.58 -4.97 19.66
CA THR A 77 -22.35 -4.33 20.12
C THR A 77 -21.39 -4.09 18.95
N VAL A 78 -20.50 -3.10 19.10
CA VAL A 78 -19.41 -2.89 18.17
C VAL A 78 -18.34 -3.95 18.45
N PRO A 79 -17.90 -4.74 17.45
CA PRO A 79 -16.82 -5.69 17.67
C PRO A 79 -15.53 -4.96 18.05
N PRO A 80 -14.68 -5.52 18.92
CA PRO A 80 -13.41 -4.91 19.25
C PRO A 80 -12.48 -4.88 18.02
N LEU A 81 -11.56 -3.92 17.99
CA LEU A 81 -10.62 -3.76 16.88
C LEU A 81 -9.79 -5.05 16.63
N THR A 82 -9.49 -5.79 17.69
CA THR A 82 -8.75 -7.05 17.60
C THR A 82 -9.52 -8.20 16.94
N ALA A 83 -10.85 -8.07 16.86
CA ALA A 83 -11.73 -9.11 16.30
C ALA A 83 -12.09 -8.85 14.82
N ILE A 84 -11.71 -7.71 14.26
CA ILE A 84 -12.01 -7.35 12.88
C ILE A 84 -10.73 -7.33 12.03
N LYS A 85 -10.90 -7.35 10.70
CA LYS A 85 -9.77 -7.29 9.79
C LYS A 85 -9.11 -5.91 9.82
N THR A 86 -7.79 -5.87 9.90
CA THR A 86 -7.01 -4.64 9.82
C THR A 86 -6.02 -4.72 8.65
N PRO A 87 -5.72 -3.59 8.01
CA PRO A 87 -4.90 -3.61 6.80
C PRO A 87 -3.40 -3.68 7.05
N LEU A 88 -2.93 -3.40 8.27
CA LEU A 88 -1.51 -3.45 8.61
C LEU A 88 -1.10 -4.89 8.91
N ARG A 89 -0.21 -5.43 8.09
CA ARG A 89 0.24 -6.82 8.18
C ARG A 89 1.74 -6.90 8.42
N ASP A 90 2.18 -7.94 9.10
CA ASP A 90 3.59 -8.17 9.41
C ASP A 90 4.22 -9.03 8.29
N GLY A 91 5.19 -8.45 7.58
CA GLY A 91 5.87 -9.14 6.49
C GLY A 91 6.68 -10.34 6.94
N ASP A 92 7.29 -10.28 8.12
CA ASP A 92 8.07 -11.41 8.65
C ASP A 92 7.19 -12.62 8.97
N THR A 93 5.94 -12.40 9.34
CA THR A 93 4.99 -13.44 9.72
C THR A 93 4.19 -13.95 8.51
N GLU A 94 3.70 -13.05 7.67
CA GLU A 94 2.79 -13.38 6.57
C GLU A 94 3.48 -13.61 5.24
N ARG A 95 4.71 -13.12 5.07
CA ARG A 95 5.53 -13.26 3.86
C ARG A 95 6.97 -13.68 4.21
N PRO A 96 7.15 -14.77 5.01
CA PRO A 96 8.48 -15.11 5.51
C PRO A 96 9.47 -15.53 4.43
N ASP A 97 8.98 -16.00 3.27
CA ASP A 97 9.82 -16.45 2.17
C ASP A 97 10.14 -15.35 1.14
N ASP A 98 9.60 -14.15 1.34
CA ASP A 98 9.84 -13.03 0.44
C ASP A 98 10.78 -12.01 1.09
N PRO A 99 12.06 -11.94 0.64
CA PRO A 99 13.04 -11.05 1.25
C PRO A 99 12.67 -9.56 1.14
N ALA A 100 11.82 -9.17 0.18
CA ALA A 100 11.36 -7.79 0.05
C ALA A 100 10.52 -7.35 1.25
N TYR A 101 9.87 -8.28 1.94
CA TYR A 101 9.00 -8.02 3.08
C TYR A 101 9.72 -8.22 4.43
N ALA A 102 10.96 -8.67 4.43
CA ALA A 102 11.72 -8.90 5.66
C ALA A 102 11.90 -7.58 6.44
N GLY A 103 11.74 -7.65 7.76
CA GLY A 103 11.89 -6.50 8.63
C GLY A 103 10.88 -5.38 8.40
N SER A 104 9.76 -5.69 7.77
CA SER A 104 8.78 -4.69 7.33
C SER A 104 7.36 -5.10 7.65
N TYR A 105 6.52 -4.09 7.84
CA TYR A 105 5.07 -4.23 7.70
C TYR A 105 4.68 -4.01 6.24
N PHE A 106 3.48 -4.42 5.86
CA PHE A 106 2.93 -4.06 4.57
C PHE A 106 1.43 -3.78 4.64
N ILE A 107 0.98 -2.97 3.69
CA ILE A 107 -0.43 -2.60 3.55
C ILE A 107 -0.81 -2.70 2.09
N ASN A 108 -1.93 -3.37 1.82
CA ASN A 108 -2.52 -3.39 0.49
C ASN A 108 -3.51 -2.23 0.39
N ALA A 109 -3.22 -1.26 -0.48
CA ALA A 109 -4.07 -0.11 -0.75
C ALA A 109 -4.68 -0.23 -2.14
N ASN A 110 -5.93 0.18 -2.29
CA ASN A 110 -6.61 0.11 -3.57
C ASN A 110 -7.52 1.31 -3.82
N SER A 111 -7.90 1.50 -5.09
CA SER A 111 -8.81 2.55 -5.51
C SER A 111 -9.56 2.14 -6.78
N ALA A 112 -10.81 2.55 -6.90
CA ALA A 112 -11.58 2.42 -8.14
C ALA A 112 -11.10 3.38 -9.23
N THR A 113 -10.44 4.48 -8.85
CA THR A 113 -9.92 5.50 -9.76
C THR A 113 -8.39 5.47 -9.79
N ALA A 114 -7.81 5.88 -10.92
CA ALA A 114 -6.36 5.91 -11.07
C ALA A 114 -5.72 6.88 -10.05
N PRO A 115 -4.67 6.43 -9.32
CA PRO A 115 -3.95 7.34 -8.44
C PRO A 115 -3.17 8.38 -9.23
N GLY A 116 -3.03 9.58 -8.69
CA GLY A 116 -2.07 10.54 -9.20
C GLY A 116 -0.66 10.06 -8.88
N ILE A 117 0.26 10.14 -9.83
CA ILE A 117 1.64 9.70 -9.64
C ILE A 117 2.56 10.85 -10.03
N VAL A 118 3.39 11.28 -9.06
CA VAL A 118 4.32 12.38 -9.24
C VAL A 118 5.74 11.94 -8.89
N ASP A 119 6.71 12.71 -9.36
CA ASP A 119 8.12 12.55 -8.98
C ASP A 119 8.43 13.27 -7.66
N ALA A 120 9.70 13.29 -7.26
CA ALA A 120 10.13 13.91 -6.02
C ALA A 120 9.90 15.44 -6.00
N ASP A 121 9.80 16.06 -7.16
CA ASP A 121 9.54 17.49 -7.32
C ASP A 121 8.04 17.78 -7.53
N CYS A 122 7.18 16.78 -7.35
CA CYS A 122 5.74 16.86 -7.53
C CYS A 122 5.28 17.11 -8.97
N ASN A 123 6.11 16.76 -9.95
CA ASN A 123 5.73 16.80 -11.35
C ASN A 123 5.09 15.47 -11.75
N PRO A 124 4.01 15.49 -12.55
CA PRO A 124 3.37 14.24 -12.99
C PRO A 124 4.33 13.33 -13.73
N ILE A 125 4.30 12.04 -13.40
CA ILE A 125 5.04 11.00 -14.13
C ILE A 125 4.11 10.44 -15.19
N LEU A 126 4.49 10.57 -16.45
CA LEU A 126 3.70 10.11 -17.59
C LEU A 126 4.25 8.82 -18.22
N THR A 127 5.52 8.51 -17.97
CA THR A 127 6.21 7.35 -18.51
C THR A 127 5.99 6.15 -17.58
N ARG A 128 5.24 5.15 -18.06
CA ARG A 128 4.86 3.98 -17.26
C ARG A 128 6.05 3.19 -16.74
N SER A 129 7.14 3.11 -17.51
CA SER A 129 8.34 2.38 -17.12
C SER A 129 9.07 2.96 -15.91
N GLU A 130 8.77 4.20 -15.54
CA GLU A 130 9.36 4.83 -14.35
C GLU A 130 8.74 4.36 -13.04
N VAL A 131 7.56 3.75 -13.10
CA VAL A 131 6.83 3.27 -11.93
C VAL A 131 6.55 1.78 -12.10
N TYR A 132 7.21 0.99 -11.28
CA TYR A 132 7.19 -0.47 -11.33
C TYR A 132 7.29 -1.04 -9.92
N SER A 133 7.03 -2.31 -9.76
CA SER A 133 7.21 -2.98 -8.46
C SER A 133 8.69 -3.03 -8.08
N GLY A 134 9.05 -2.40 -6.98
CA GLY A 134 10.42 -2.22 -6.50
C GLY A 134 10.83 -0.78 -6.29
N VAL A 135 10.09 0.18 -6.82
CA VAL A 135 10.30 1.62 -6.63
C VAL A 135 10.12 2.00 -5.16
N TYR A 136 10.94 2.91 -4.68
CA TYR A 136 10.77 3.54 -3.37
C TYR A 136 10.04 4.85 -3.53
N GLY A 137 9.00 5.05 -2.73
CA GLY A 137 8.22 6.25 -2.80
C GLY A 137 7.20 6.37 -1.68
N ARG A 138 6.69 7.58 -1.52
CA ARG A 138 5.65 7.89 -0.54
C ARG A 138 4.28 7.57 -1.12
N ALA A 139 3.35 7.22 -0.27
CA ALA A 139 1.96 7.01 -0.65
C ALA A 139 1.05 7.84 0.23
N SER A 140 0.06 8.47 -0.39
CA SER A 140 -1.05 9.10 0.31
C SER A 140 -2.19 8.09 0.36
N ILE A 141 -2.54 7.67 1.55
CA ILE A 141 -3.54 6.62 1.82
C ILE A 141 -4.52 7.09 2.87
N ASN A 142 -5.70 6.50 2.87
CA ASN A 142 -6.69 6.77 3.91
C ASN A 142 -7.32 5.46 4.39
N PHE A 143 -7.72 5.45 5.65
CA PHE A 143 -8.31 4.28 6.30
C PHE A 143 -9.79 4.51 6.53
N TYR A 144 -10.59 3.46 6.38
CA TYR A 144 -12.03 3.53 6.58
C TYR A 144 -12.57 2.19 7.04
N ALA A 145 -13.62 2.24 7.87
CA ALA A 145 -14.32 1.04 8.31
C ALA A 145 -15.23 0.53 7.19
N PHE A 146 -15.35 -0.79 7.08
CA PHE A 146 -16.27 -1.43 6.16
C PHE A 146 -17.04 -2.55 6.83
N ASN A 147 -18.24 -2.82 6.31
CA ASN A 147 -19.09 -3.95 6.69
C ASN A 147 -19.80 -4.42 5.41
N SER A 148 -19.32 -5.52 4.88
CA SER A 148 -19.86 -6.13 3.66
C SER A 148 -20.45 -7.50 4.03
N ASN A 149 -21.78 -7.53 4.21
CA ASN A 149 -22.50 -8.76 4.57
C ASN A 149 -21.93 -9.47 5.81
N GLY A 150 -21.60 -8.71 6.84
CA GLY A 150 -21.01 -9.23 8.08
C GLY A 150 -19.48 -9.38 8.04
N ASN A 151 -18.84 -9.19 6.90
CA ASN A 151 -17.39 -9.11 6.80
C ASN A 151 -16.95 -7.70 7.18
N LYS A 152 -16.39 -7.55 8.38
CA LYS A 152 -16.11 -6.25 9.01
C LYS A 152 -14.62 -6.03 9.16
N GLY A 153 -14.19 -4.79 8.97
CA GLY A 153 -12.79 -4.43 9.13
C GLY A 153 -12.49 -2.98 8.82
N ILE A 154 -11.22 -2.69 8.80
CA ILE A 154 -10.66 -1.42 8.35
C ILE A 154 -9.92 -1.69 7.04
N ALA A 155 -10.21 -0.90 6.04
CA ALA A 155 -9.57 -0.97 4.73
C ALA A 155 -8.70 0.25 4.48
N CYS A 156 -7.81 0.14 3.48
CA CYS A 156 -6.91 1.20 3.08
C CYS A 156 -7.19 1.61 1.64
N GLY A 157 -7.54 2.87 1.45
CA GLY A 157 -7.73 3.48 0.14
C GLY A 157 -6.43 4.12 -0.37
N LEU A 158 -6.19 3.99 -1.67
CA LEU A 158 -5.05 4.63 -2.34
C LEU A 158 -5.49 5.95 -2.95
N ASN A 159 -4.80 7.04 -2.58
CA ASN A 159 -5.07 8.35 -3.15
C ASN A 159 -4.04 8.72 -4.23
N ASN A 160 -2.78 8.88 -3.82
CA ASN A 160 -1.70 9.36 -4.69
C ASN A 160 -0.38 8.70 -4.33
N LEU A 161 0.56 8.74 -5.28
CA LEU A 161 1.89 8.18 -5.13
C LEU A 161 2.96 9.20 -5.53
N GLN A 162 4.05 9.25 -4.77
CA GLN A 162 5.22 10.08 -5.08
C GLN A 162 6.46 9.20 -5.15
N LYS A 163 7.01 9.03 -6.35
CA LYS A 163 8.26 8.30 -6.53
C LYS A 163 9.44 9.12 -5.97
N ILE A 164 10.25 8.50 -5.15
CA ILE A 164 11.44 9.12 -4.56
C ILE A 164 12.72 8.63 -5.25
N ARG A 165 12.84 7.30 -5.47
CA ARG A 165 14.00 6.72 -6.13
C ARG A 165 13.68 5.37 -6.74
N ASP A 166 14.52 4.94 -7.68
CA ASP A 166 14.46 3.60 -8.24
C ASP A 166 14.90 2.54 -7.20
N GLY A 167 14.45 1.32 -7.41
CA GLY A 167 14.84 0.16 -6.64
C GLY A 167 14.97 -1.07 -7.53
N GLU A 168 15.47 -2.17 -6.98
CA GLU A 168 15.50 -3.44 -7.68
C GLU A 168 14.08 -3.89 -8.03
N PRO A 169 13.79 -4.22 -9.30
CA PRO A 169 12.47 -4.75 -9.66
C PRO A 169 12.11 -5.98 -8.83
N LEU A 170 10.86 -6.01 -8.35
CA LEU A 170 10.32 -7.10 -7.54
C LEU A 170 9.41 -7.98 -8.39
N GLY A 171 9.79 -9.21 -8.58
CA GLY A 171 8.96 -10.26 -9.16
C GLY A 171 8.47 -10.03 -10.59
N GLY A 172 7.98 -11.06 -11.23
CA GLY A 172 7.21 -11.03 -12.48
C GLY A 172 8.02 -10.92 -13.76
N LYS A 173 8.97 -10.00 -13.87
CA LYS A 173 9.82 -9.85 -15.05
C LYS A 173 11.26 -9.72 -14.63
N SER A 174 12.09 -10.68 -15.04
CA SER A 174 13.53 -10.51 -14.93
C SER A 174 13.98 -9.34 -15.81
N SER A 175 15.02 -8.63 -15.39
CA SER A 175 15.60 -7.58 -16.22
C SER A 175 16.34 -8.21 -17.42
N ALA A 176 16.40 -7.47 -18.53
CA ALA A 176 17.16 -7.93 -19.71
C ALA A 176 18.62 -8.25 -19.35
N ALA A 177 19.23 -7.43 -18.50
CA ALA A 177 20.60 -7.66 -18.05
C ALA A 177 20.73 -8.97 -17.26
N SER A 178 19.77 -9.29 -16.41
CA SER A 178 19.74 -10.53 -15.64
C SER A 178 19.57 -11.75 -16.54
N ASP A 179 18.63 -11.71 -17.50
CA ASP A 179 18.38 -12.80 -18.43
C ASP A 179 19.59 -13.11 -19.30
N PHE A 180 20.17 -12.09 -19.88
CA PHE A 180 21.28 -12.27 -20.82
C PHE A 180 22.61 -12.58 -20.13
N SER A 181 22.83 -12.16 -18.90
CA SER A 181 24.02 -12.58 -18.15
C SER A 181 23.99 -14.07 -17.80
N THR A 182 22.81 -14.62 -17.50
CA THR A 182 22.65 -16.05 -17.23
C THR A 182 22.87 -16.90 -18.48
N ASP A 183 22.31 -16.50 -19.61
CA ASP A 183 22.50 -17.20 -20.89
C ASP A 183 23.96 -17.18 -21.35
N ALA A 184 24.68 -16.09 -21.15
CA ALA A 184 26.11 -15.99 -21.48
C ALA A 184 26.95 -16.98 -20.66
N ASP A 185 26.59 -17.22 -19.41
CA ASP A 185 27.27 -18.17 -18.56
C ASP A 185 26.96 -19.61 -18.96
N GLU A 186 25.74 -19.92 -19.38
CA GLU A 186 25.34 -21.26 -19.84
C GLU A 186 25.97 -21.61 -21.18
N ASP A 187 26.05 -20.66 -22.12
CA ASP A 187 26.70 -20.87 -23.41
C ASP A 187 28.21 -21.13 -23.28
N PHE A 188 28.80 -20.62 -22.21
CA PHE A 188 30.24 -20.82 -21.97
C PHE A 188 30.57 -22.19 -21.37
N LEU A 189 29.57 -22.88 -20.82
CA LEU A 189 29.73 -24.18 -20.14
C LEU A 189 29.28 -25.37 -20.98
N SER A 190 28.71 -25.12 -22.14
CA SER A 190 28.32 -26.16 -23.09
C SER A 190 29.38 -26.54 -24.07
#